data_0762834678e74413cd99943ec6f36672
#
_entry.id   0762834678e74413cd99943ec6f36672
#
_cell.length_a   1.000
_cell.length_b   1.000
_cell.length_c   1.000
_cell.angle_alpha   90.00
_cell.angle_beta   90.00
_cell.angle_gamma   90.00
#
_symmetry.space_group_name_H-M   'P 1'
#
loop_
_entity.id
_entity.type
_entity.pdbx_description
1 polymer ?
#
loop_
_entity_poly.entity_id
_entity_poly.type
_entity_poly.pdbx_seq_one_letter_code
_entity_poly.pdbx_strand_id
1 'polypeptide(L)'
;MLPPSQVPDTPEPGEASGPTEHRSLGQLAVRGGGYLVGREAIGMVIRLVGVVLVVRLIGPRSYGIYSGAAAFVLVIATVAQMGSEVYLIRMTGDVEAHHYNQAFTFLLVTSVAATGIAEGLTFALGSLLRPIGVLLPLRILLLSIPVNVLWAPSQAAIERRFGYRLMGLLELGGDVALYATAVPLAFLGAKAWALVAGYFAWQTWLFVASWVTSGLRLRWDWSRPAIRDMWRHGLSYSTAQWANRLVDLVNPLVVGTFLGAAGVGYVAFAQRLVDTIAFAQRGAYRLGMVAMSRVGSDEKDRLRYSIEEGSLLQLLALAVPFACFGVAARWLVPALFGHEWTRALPIYSLLALATMLGAAGFIQTTFLYSRGRNMAVTGVAAVQAIALAVGSVILVKHIGLDGYGVAWLLTLVNLVVADHIVRKMFSFSYKRILPWVVVLSPPVLFPLVPMPWAFLLLAPIALVLLPPMRAEVRRIVGLIRSSMLSPTKGALLEPTP
;
A
#
# COMPACT_ATOMS: atom_id res chain seq x y z
N MET A 1 -4.45 73.28 -7.54
CA MET A 1 -4.85 73.04 -6.14
C MET A 1 -5.96 71.98 -6.17
N LEU A 2 -5.66 70.69 -5.91
CA LEU A 2 -6.62 69.63 -5.74
C LEU A 2 -6.66 69.28 -4.25
N PRO A 3 -7.81 68.93 -3.64
CA PRO A 3 -7.93 68.66 -2.21
C PRO A 3 -7.37 67.22 -1.89
N PRO A 4 -6.93 66.97 -0.63
CA PRO A 4 -6.30 65.74 -0.24
C PRO A 4 -7.33 64.60 -0.12
N SER A 5 -6.99 63.45 -0.70
CA SER A 5 -7.71 62.18 -0.63
C SER A 5 -7.76 61.64 0.81
N GLN A 6 -8.95 61.35 1.30
CA GLN A 6 -9.21 60.67 2.57
C GLN A 6 -8.68 59.25 2.47
N VAL A 7 -7.78 58.88 3.36
CA VAL A 7 -7.33 57.52 3.64
C VAL A 7 -8.44 56.83 4.46
N PRO A 8 -8.92 55.66 4.12
CA PRO A 8 -9.84 54.91 4.98
C PRO A 8 -9.10 54.39 6.22
N ASP A 9 -9.68 54.62 7.38
CA ASP A 9 -9.21 54.15 8.67
C ASP A 9 -9.02 52.60 8.67
N THR A 10 -7.84 52.18 9.11
CA THR A 10 -7.55 50.81 9.46
C THR A 10 -8.38 50.41 10.68
N PRO A 11 -9.10 49.29 10.67
CA PRO A 11 -9.80 48.84 11.87
C PRO A 11 -8.78 48.40 12.95
N GLU A 12 -9.02 48.82 14.17
CA GLU A 12 -8.24 48.49 15.37
C GLU A 12 -8.20 46.98 15.63
N PRO A 13 -7.08 46.41 16.13
CA PRO A 13 -6.98 45.02 16.51
C PRO A 13 -7.56 44.85 17.93
N GLY A 14 -8.81 44.44 18.02
CA GLY A 14 -9.41 44.20 19.33
C GLY A 14 -10.87 43.79 19.32
N GLU A 15 -11.19 42.65 18.75
CA GLU A 15 -12.31 41.87 19.22
C GLU A 15 -11.90 40.37 19.27
N ALA A 16 -11.55 39.92 20.48
CA ALA A 16 -11.30 38.56 20.79
C ALA A 16 -12.55 37.72 20.47
N SER A 17 -12.45 36.86 19.46
CA SER A 17 -13.44 35.83 19.19
C SER A 17 -13.63 34.96 20.44
N GLY A 18 -14.83 35.00 21.00
CA GLY A 18 -15.16 34.40 22.28
C GLY A 18 -15.11 32.86 22.27
N PRO A 19 -15.24 32.22 23.46
CA PRO A 19 -15.05 30.76 23.67
C PRO A 19 -16.01 29.84 22.92
N THR A 20 -16.97 30.37 22.20
CA THR A 20 -18.01 29.63 21.47
C THR A 20 -17.55 29.04 20.11
N GLU A 21 -16.60 29.67 19.42
CA GLU A 21 -16.09 29.15 18.14
C GLU A 21 -15.17 27.92 18.31
N HIS A 22 -14.40 27.85 19.39
CA HIS A 22 -13.52 26.69 19.66
C HIS A 22 -14.28 25.42 20.02
N ARG A 23 -15.48 25.55 20.64
CA ARG A 23 -16.34 24.37 20.92
C ARG A 23 -16.95 23.78 19.65
N SER A 24 -17.29 24.59 18.67
CA SER A 24 -17.88 24.12 17.40
C SER A 24 -16.87 23.36 16.53
N LEU A 25 -15.62 23.79 16.48
CA LEU A 25 -14.53 23.13 15.73
C LEU A 25 -14.16 21.77 16.32
N GLY A 26 -14.11 21.65 17.65
CA GLY A 26 -13.88 20.37 18.33
C GLY A 26 -15.00 19.37 18.09
N GLN A 27 -16.26 19.80 18.14
CA GLN A 27 -17.41 18.92 17.86
C GLN A 27 -17.50 18.53 16.39
N LEU A 28 -17.15 19.42 15.46
CA LEU A 28 -17.06 19.12 14.04
C LEU A 28 -15.93 18.13 13.73
N ALA A 29 -14.78 18.25 14.39
CA ALA A 29 -13.65 17.32 14.25
C ALA A 29 -13.99 15.93 14.78
N VAL A 30 -14.68 15.83 15.93
CA VAL A 30 -15.11 14.54 16.51
C VAL A 30 -16.21 13.89 15.65
N ARG A 31 -17.20 14.65 15.19
CA ARG A 31 -18.25 14.13 14.30
C ARG A 31 -17.68 13.74 12.93
N GLY A 32 -16.78 14.55 12.35
CA GLY A 32 -16.10 14.23 11.10
C GLY A 32 -15.21 13.00 11.21
N GLY A 33 -14.44 12.89 12.31
CA GLY A 33 -13.58 11.73 12.60
C GLY A 33 -14.39 10.45 12.80
N GLY A 34 -15.48 10.50 13.58
CA GLY A 34 -16.36 9.35 13.81
C GLY A 34 -17.01 8.84 12.51
N TYR A 35 -17.44 9.74 11.63
CA TYR A 35 -17.97 9.36 10.32
C TYR A 35 -16.92 8.67 9.44
N LEU A 36 -15.69 9.19 9.40
CA LEU A 36 -14.59 8.59 8.62
C LEU A 36 -14.24 7.19 9.13
N VAL A 37 -14.16 7.01 10.46
CA VAL A 37 -13.89 5.70 11.07
C VAL A 37 -15.04 4.72 10.80
N GLY A 38 -16.29 5.15 10.98
CA GLY A 38 -17.45 4.29 10.73
C GLY A 38 -17.55 3.85 9.26
N ARG A 39 -17.30 4.76 8.33
CA ARG A 39 -17.26 4.44 6.90
C ARG A 39 -16.15 3.44 6.57
N GLU A 40 -14.94 3.66 7.09
CA GLU A 40 -13.81 2.76 6.85
C GLU A 40 -14.07 1.36 7.41
N ALA A 41 -14.71 1.28 8.57
CA ALA A 41 -15.16 0.01 9.14
C ALA A 41 -16.17 -0.72 8.24
N ILE A 42 -17.16 0.00 7.67
CA ILE A 42 -18.11 -0.60 6.72
C ILE A 42 -17.38 -1.09 5.46
N GLY A 43 -16.49 -0.28 4.89
CA GLY A 43 -15.67 -0.69 3.74
C GLY A 43 -14.82 -1.92 4.02
N MET A 44 -14.21 -1.98 5.22
CA MET A 44 -13.44 -3.14 5.66
C MET A 44 -14.29 -4.40 5.77
N VAL A 45 -15.50 -4.30 6.30
CA VAL A 45 -16.46 -5.43 6.39
C VAL A 45 -16.86 -5.92 5.01
N ILE A 46 -17.22 -5.00 4.09
CA ILE A 46 -17.59 -5.36 2.71
C ILE A 46 -16.43 -6.07 2.01
N ARG A 47 -15.22 -5.52 2.10
CA ARG A 47 -14.01 -6.15 1.53
C ARG A 47 -13.73 -7.51 2.14
N LEU A 48 -13.82 -7.63 3.47
CA LEU A 48 -13.55 -8.89 4.14
C LEU A 48 -14.57 -9.97 3.78
N VAL A 49 -15.85 -9.66 3.88
CA VAL A 49 -16.94 -10.60 3.54
C VAL A 49 -16.89 -10.97 2.06
N GLY A 50 -16.72 -9.97 1.18
CA GLY A 50 -16.66 -10.20 -0.26
C GLY A 50 -15.46 -11.07 -0.67
N VAL A 51 -14.27 -10.80 -0.13
CA VAL A 51 -13.07 -11.63 -0.38
C VAL A 51 -13.28 -13.06 0.12
N VAL A 52 -13.78 -13.23 1.35
CA VAL A 52 -14.02 -14.58 1.91
C VAL A 52 -14.97 -15.36 1.02
N LEU A 53 -16.11 -14.78 0.63
CA LEU A 53 -17.10 -15.46 -0.21
C LEU A 53 -16.52 -15.82 -1.58
N VAL A 54 -15.93 -14.88 -2.29
CA VAL A 54 -15.42 -15.13 -3.64
C VAL A 54 -14.28 -16.12 -3.62
N VAL A 55 -13.27 -15.93 -2.75
CA VAL A 55 -12.08 -16.79 -2.69
C VAL A 55 -12.45 -18.23 -2.32
N ARG A 56 -13.41 -18.41 -1.38
CA ARG A 56 -13.92 -19.72 -0.98
C ARG A 56 -14.64 -20.44 -2.13
N LEU A 57 -15.41 -19.70 -2.94
CA LEU A 57 -16.22 -20.28 -4.02
C LEU A 57 -15.39 -20.64 -5.26
N ILE A 58 -14.38 -19.82 -5.60
CA ILE A 58 -13.64 -20.04 -6.86
C ILE A 58 -12.42 -20.95 -6.72
N GLY A 59 -11.89 -21.11 -5.52
CA GLY A 59 -10.74 -21.96 -5.20
C GLY A 59 -9.38 -21.43 -5.67
N PRO A 60 -8.27 -22.07 -5.24
CA PRO A 60 -6.90 -21.54 -5.45
C PRO A 60 -6.51 -21.42 -6.91
N ARG A 61 -6.89 -22.38 -7.77
CA ARG A 61 -6.54 -22.34 -9.20
C ARG A 61 -7.17 -21.15 -9.91
N SER A 62 -8.46 -20.91 -9.70
CA SER A 62 -9.19 -19.82 -10.35
C SER A 62 -8.73 -18.46 -9.82
N TYR A 63 -8.47 -18.38 -8.52
CA TYR A 63 -7.89 -17.18 -7.90
C TYR A 63 -6.50 -16.89 -8.46
N GLY A 64 -5.66 -17.92 -8.67
CA GLY A 64 -4.34 -17.77 -9.26
C GLY A 64 -4.35 -17.31 -10.72
N ILE A 65 -5.30 -17.81 -11.52
CA ILE A 65 -5.49 -17.34 -12.90
C ILE A 65 -5.82 -15.84 -12.91
N TYR A 66 -6.76 -15.40 -12.08
CA TYR A 66 -7.12 -13.98 -11.97
C TYR A 66 -5.98 -13.14 -11.43
N SER A 67 -5.39 -13.51 -10.30
CA SER A 67 -4.33 -12.72 -9.65
C SER A 67 -3.06 -12.63 -10.49
N GLY A 68 -2.72 -13.72 -11.20
CA GLY A 68 -1.63 -13.72 -12.17
C GLY A 68 -1.87 -12.72 -13.32
N ALA A 69 -3.07 -12.72 -13.91
CA ALA A 69 -3.44 -11.76 -14.94
C ALA A 69 -3.48 -10.32 -14.41
N ALA A 70 -4.05 -10.12 -13.23
CA ALA A 70 -4.15 -8.81 -12.61
C ALA A 70 -2.78 -8.19 -12.27
N ALA A 71 -1.77 -9.01 -11.92
CA ALA A 71 -0.42 -8.54 -11.68
C ALA A 71 0.20 -7.87 -12.92
N PHE A 72 0.04 -8.46 -14.10
CA PHE A 72 0.49 -7.85 -15.36
C PHE A 72 -0.24 -6.53 -15.64
N VAL A 73 -1.57 -6.54 -15.50
CA VAL A 73 -2.39 -5.33 -15.73
C VAL A 73 -1.96 -4.19 -14.81
N LEU A 74 -1.71 -4.49 -13.53
CA LEU A 74 -1.28 -3.49 -12.55
C LEU A 74 0.07 -2.86 -12.90
N VAL A 75 1.04 -3.67 -13.33
CA VAL A 75 2.36 -3.18 -13.76
C VAL A 75 2.20 -2.29 -15.01
N ILE A 76 1.47 -2.76 -16.01
CA ILE A 76 1.30 -2.02 -17.29
C ILE A 76 0.51 -0.73 -17.05
N ALA A 77 -0.54 -0.76 -16.23
CA ALA A 77 -1.30 0.44 -15.86
C ALA A 77 -0.41 1.47 -15.13
N THR A 78 0.45 1.01 -14.21
CA THR A 78 1.40 1.89 -13.49
C THR A 78 2.41 2.53 -14.45
N VAL A 79 2.88 1.78 -15.47
CA VAL A 79 3.74 2.32 -16.53
C VAL A 79 2.97 3.34 -17.38
N ALA A 80 1.73 3.04 -17.78
CA ALA A 80 0.89 3.92 -18.58
C ALA A 80 0.52 5.23 -17.88
N GLN A 81 0.34 5.19 -16.56
CA GLN A 81 0.04 6.36 -15.71
C GLN A 81 1.18 7.39 -15.67
N MET A 82 2.45 6.95 -15.78
CA MET A 82 3.65 7.82 -15.82
C MET A 82 3.66 8.93 -14.76
N GLY A 83 3.11 8.68 -13.56
CA GLY A 83 3.10 9.64 -12.46
C GLY A 83 2.28 10.92 -12.69
N SER A 84 1.38 10.93 -13.67
CA SER A 84 0.56 12.10 -14.03
C SER A 84 -0.29 12.59 -12.88
N GLU A 85 -0.79 11.70 -12.03
CA GLU A 85 -1.55 12.05 -10.82
C GLU A 85 -0.72 12.93 -9.89
N VAL A 86 0.52 12.52 -9.60
CA VAL A 86 1.41 13.28 -8.71
C VAL A 86 1.82 14.61 -9.34
N TYR A 87 2.00 14.64 -10.68
CA TYR A 87 2.26 15.87 -11.40
C TYR A 87 1.13 16.89 -11.20
N LEU A 88 -0.13 16.47 -11.39
CA LEU A 88 -1.31 17.32 -11.21
C LEU A 88 -1.48 17.79 -9.76
N ILE A 89 -1.27 16.90 -8.78
CA ILE A 89 -1.41 17.23 -7.35
C ILE A 89 -0.34 18.24 -6.90
N ARG A 90 0.89 18.11 -7.41
CA ARG A 90 2.03 18.96 -7.03
C ARG A 90 2.14 20.26 -7.84
N MET A 91 1.34 20.43 -8.87
CA MET A 91 1.35 21.63 -9.69
C MET A 91 1.06 22.87 -8.82
N THR A 92 1.95 23.85 -8.85
CA THR A 92 1.81 25.11 -8.08
C THR A 92 0.84 26.05 -8.78
N GLY A 93 0.02 26.77 -8.00
CA GLY A 93 -0.99 27.70 -8.50
C GLY A 93 -2.35 27.05 -8.77
N ASP A 94 -3.22 27.80 -9.43
CA ASP A 94 -4.56 27.34 -9.79
C ASP A 94 -4.50 26.39 -10.99
N VAL A 95 -4.98 25.17 -10.79
CA VAL A 95 -5.06 24.19 -11.86
C VAL A 95 -6.42 24.32 -12.54
N GLU A 96 -6.38 24.87 -13.75
CA GLU A 96 -7.56 25.07 -14.57
C GLU A 96 -8.03 23.78 -15.25
N ALA A 97 -9.29 23.79 -15.74
CA ALA A 97 -9.89 22.64 -16.41
C ALA A 97 -9.07 22.11 -17.60
N HIS A 98 -8.35 22.98 -18.30
CA HIS A 98 -7.53 22.59 -19.46
C HIS A 98 -6.36 21.68 -19.06
N HIS A 99 -5.73 21.87 -17.88
CA HIS A 99 -4.65 21.01 -17.42
C HIS A 99 -5.15 19.57 -17.17
N TYR A 100 -6.35 19.41 -16.62
CA TYR A 100 -6.96 18.08 -16.44
C TYR A 100 -7.31 17.42 -17.79
N ASN A 101 -7.76 18.21 -18.77
CA ASN A 101 -8.05 17.72 -20.12
C ASN A 101 -6.77 17.30 -20.87
N GLN A 102 -5.68 18.05 -20.70
CA GLN A 102 -4.35 17.69 -21.25
C GLN A 102 -3.84 16.40 -20.62
N ALA A 103 -3.99 16.24 -19.29
CA ALA A 103 -3.63 15.00 -18.60
C ALA A 103 -4.53 13.82 -19.06
N PHE A 104 -5.84 14.05 -19.24
CA PHE A 104 -6.74 13.05 -19.78
C PHE A 104 -6.31 12.60 -21.19
N THR A 105 -6.00 13.54 -22.08
CA THR A 105 -5.54 13.25 -23.44
C THR A 105 -4.23 12.47 -23.45
N PHE A 106 -3.28 12.90 -22.62
CA PHE A 106 -2.00 12.20 -22.44
C PHE A 106 -2.21 10.76 -21.97
N LEU A 107 -3.00 10.57 -20.90
CA LEU A 107 -3.29 9.26 -20.31
C LEU A 107 -4.09 8.36 -21.24
N LEU A 108 -4.97 8.92 -22.08
CA LEU A 108 -5.69 8.16 -23.10
C LEU A 108 -4.71 7.58 -24.13
N VAL A 109 -3.81 8.40 -24.63
CA VAL A 109 -2.80 7.96 -25.61
C VAL A 109 -1.86 6.93 -25.01
N THR A 110 -1.31 7.20 -23.81
CA THR A 110 -0.36 6.27 -23.16
C THR A 110 -1.02 4.95 -22.77
N SER A 111 -2.26 4.98 -22.26
CA SER A 111 -2.97 3.77 -21.84
C SER A 111 -3.39 2.91 -23.03
N VAL A 112 -3.89 3.50 -24.13
CA VAL A 112 -4.24 2.77 -25.34
C VAL A 112 -2.97 2.19 -25.99
N ALA A 113 -1.89 2.97 -26.08
CA ALA A 113 -0.61 2.48 -26.60
C ALA A 113 -0.05 1.33 -25.74
N ALA A 114 -0.06 1.48 -24.39
CA ALA A 114 0.40 0.44 -23.48
C ALA A 114 -0.44 -0.83 -23.60
N THR A 115 -1.77 -0.70 -23.71
CA THR A 115 -2.68 -1.84 -23.94
C THR A 115 -2.36 -2.54 -25.27
N GLY A 116 -2.19 -1.80 -26.36
CA GLY A 116 -1.86 -2.37 -27.67
C GLY A 116 -0.51 -3.09 -27.68
N ILE A 117 0.51 -2.49 -27.08
CA ILE A 117 1.83 -3.11 -26.94
C ILE A 117 1.72 -4.39 -26.08
N ALA A 118 1.01 -4.32 -24.95
CA ALA A 118 0.84 -5.46 -24.07
C ALA A 118 0.05 -6.60 -24.74
N GLU A 119 -1.01 -6.30 -25.47
CA GLU A 119 -1.73 -7.30 -26.30
C GLU A 119 -0.78 -7.93 -27.33
N GLY A 120 0.02 -7.13 -28.03
CA GLY A 120 1.04 -7.64 -28.95
C GLY A 120 2.04 -8.57 -28.26
N LEU A 121 2.54 -8.21 -27.07
CA LEU A 121 3.44 -9.05 -26.28
C LEU A 121 2.80 -10.37 -25.82
N THR A 122 1.47 -10.44 -25.64
CA THR A 122 0.80 -11.70 -25.31
C THR A 122 0.95 -12.76 -26.38
N PHE A 123 1.18 -12.40 -27.67
CA PHE A 123 1.47 -13.36 -28.73
C PHE A 123 2.86 -13.96 -28.54
N ALA A 124 3.87 -13.16 -28.21
CA ALA A 124 5.23 -13.62 -27.95
C ALA A 124 5.32 -14.47 -26.67
N LEU A 125 4.62 -14.05 -25.60
CA LEU A 125 4.60 -14.75 -24.31
C LEU A 125 3.54 -15.87 -24.24
N GLY A 126 2.80 -16.10 -25.32
CA GLY A 126 1.70 -17.06 -25.34
C GLY A 126 2.12 -18.48 -24.96
N SER A 127 3.30 -18.95 -25.40
CA SER A 127 3.83 -20.27 -25.05
C SER A 127 4.08 -20.45 -23.55
N LEU A 128 4.48 -19.38 -22.86
CA LEU A 128 4.73 -19.36 -21.40
C LEU A 128 3.44 -19.25 -20.59
N LEU A 129 2.47 -18.47 -21.06
CA LEU A 129 1.26 -18.14 -20.28
C LEU A 129 0.10 -19.12 -20.50
N ARG A 130 0.04 -19.81 -21.67
CA ARG A 130 -1.00 -20.82 -21.97
C ARG A 130 -1.08 -21.96 -20.96
N PRO A 131 0.03 -22.59 -20.55
CA PRO A 131 -0.02 -23.73 -19.63
C PRO A 131 -0.60 -23.35 -18.26
N ILE A 132 -0.41 -22.09 -17.84
CA ILE A 132 -0.91 -21.57 -16.58
C ILE A 132 -2.41 -21.22 -16.68
N GLY A 133 -2.97 -21.07 -17.90
CA GLY A 133 -4.37 -20.68 -18.14
C GLY A 133 -4.65 -19.17 -17.94
N VAL A 134 -3.60 -18.36 -17.81
CA VAL A 134 -3.70 -16.91 -17.52
C VAL A 134 -3.92 -16.10 -18.80
N LEU A 135 -3.57 -16.61 -19.97
CA LEU A 135 -3.50 -15.85 -21.24
C LEU A 135 -4.82 -15.17 -21.62
N LEU A 136 -5.95 -15.90 -21.62
CA LEU A 136 -7.23 -15.34 -22.02
C LEU A 136 -7.78 -14.33 -20.99
N PRO A 137 -7.80 -14.62 -19.67
CA PRO A 137 -8.13 -13.62 -18.65
C PRO A 137 -7.23 -12.40 -18.71
N LEU A 138 -5.93 -12.54 -19.00
CA LEU A 138 -5.00 -11.42 -19.15
C LEU A 138 -5.41 -10.52 -20.31
N ARG A 139 -5.64 -11.06 -21.51
CA ARG A 139 -6.07 -10.26 -22.67
C ARG A 139 -7.34 -9.47 -22.38
N ILE A 140 -8.32 -10.09 -21.76
CA ILE A 140 -9.55 -9.38 -21.40
C ILE A 140 -9.25 -8.27 -20.37
N LEU A 141 -8.47 -8.58 -19.32
CA LEU A 141 -8.12 -7.58 -18.29
C LEU A 141 -7.24 -6.44 -18.83
N LEU A 142 -6.40 -6.66 -19.85
CA LEU A 142 -5.63 -5.58 -20.49
C LEU A 142 -6.53 -4.49 -21.05
N LEU A 143 -7.74 -4.82 -21.53
CA LEU A 143 -8.72 -3.84 -22.02
C LEU A 143 -9.22 -2.91 -20.92
N SER A 144 -9.04 -3.25 -19.64
CA SER A 144 -9.40 -2.38 -18.52
C SER A 144 -8.39 -1.27 -18.25
N ILE A 145 -7.17 -1.34 -18.81
CA ILE A 145 -6.11 -0.37 -18.54
C ILE A 145 -6.52 1.07 -18.85
N PRO A 146 -7.14 1.40 -20.00
CA PRO A 146 -7.60 2.76 -20.24
C PRO A 146 -8.57 3.25 -19.17
N VAL A 147 -9.54 2.42 -18.79
CA VAL A 147 -10.52 2.77 -17.74
C VAL A 147 -9.84 2.97 -16.39
N ASN A 148 -8.86 2.10 -16.06
CA ASN A 148 -8.07 2.19 -14.83
C ASN A 148 -7.23 3.47 -14.76
N VAL A 149 -6.66 3.92 -15.87
CA VAL A 149 -5.73 5.05 -15.89
C VAL A 149 -6.46 6.38 -16.00
N LEU A 150 -7.57 6.43 -16.74
CA LEU A 150 -8.27 7.67 -17.08
C LEU A 150 -9.08 8.29 -15.93
N TRP A 151 -9.22 7.64 -14.78
CA TRP A 151 -9.84 8.26 -13.62
C TRP A 151 -8.87 9.16 -12.83
N ALA A 152 -7.54 9.04 -13.07
CA ALA A 152 -6.51 9.79 -12.33
C ALA A 152 -6.65 11.32 -12.39
N PRO A 153 -7.02 11.98 -13.51
CA PRO A 153 -7.22 13.43 -13.51
C PRO A 153 -8.40 13.89 -12.66
N SER A 154 -9.51 13.14 -12.67
CA SER A 154 -10.68 13.45 -11.83
C SER A 154 -10.39 13.21 -10.35
N GLN A 155 -9.64 12.16 -10.02
CA GLN A 155 -9.11 11.92 -8.68
C GLN A 155 -8.26 13.10 -8.19
N ALA A 156 -7.26 13.52 -8.98
CA ALA A 156 -6.40 14.64 -8.64
C ALA A 156 -7.20 15.92 -8.40
N ALA A 157 -8.24 16.19 -9.19
CA ALA A 157 -9.12 17.34 -9.00
C ALA A 157 -9.91 17.28 -7.68
N ILE A 158 -10.40 16.11 -7.30
CA ILE A 158 -11.11 15.90 -6.04
C ILE A 158 -10.15 16.05 -4.85
N GLU A 159 -8.95 15.46 -4.92
CA GLU A 159 -7.95 15.53 -3.85
C GLU A 159 -7.42 16.95 -3.63
N ARG A 160 -7.18 17.72 -4.70
CA ARG A 160 -6.78 19.13 -4.58
C ARG A 160 -7.81 20.00 -3.86
N ARG A 161 -9.10 19.65 -3.96
CA ARG A 161 -10.19 20.30 -3.21
C ARG A 161 -10.39 19.70 -1.81
N PHE A 162 -9.43 18.91 -1.32
CA PHE A 162 -9.53 18.17 -0.04
C PHE A 162 -10.78 17.30 0.07
N GLY A 163 -11.28 16.81 -1.04
CA GLY A 163 -12.48 15.97 -1.14
C GLY A 163 -12.30 14.52 -0.66
N TYR A 164 -11.49 14.30 0.39
CA TYR A 164 -11.19 12.94 0.90
C TYR A 164 -12.43 12.14 1.31
N ARG A 165 -13.48 12.82 1.76
CA ARG A 165 -14.76 12.17 2.06
C ARG A 165 -15.40 11.58 0.79
N LEU A 166 -15.40 12.35 -0.29
CA LEU A 166 -15.93 11.92 -1.59
C LEU A 166 -15.08 10.77 -2.15
N MET A 167 -13.75 10.89 -2.12
CA MET A 167 -12.85 9.82 -2.56
C MET A 167 -13.15 8.50 -1.86
N GLY A 168 -13.29 8.53 -0.55
CA GLY A 168 -13.61 7.30 0.14
C GLY A 168 -15.01 6.74 -0.13
N LEU A 169 -16.00 7.56 -0.48
CA LEU A 169 -17.31 7.07 -0.93
C LEU A 169 -17.22 6.46 -2.34
N LEU A 170 -16.41 7.02 -3.23
CA LEU A 170 -16.14 6.47 -4.55
C LEU A 170 -15.46 5.10 -4.47
N GLU A 171 -14.43 4.98 -3.61
CA GLU A 171 -13.75 3.71 -3.37
C GLU A 171 -14.69 2.65 -2.77
N LEU A 172 -15.52 3.03 -1.79
CA LEU A 172 -16.52 2.14 -1.21
C LEU A 172 -17.54 1.66 -2.25
N GLY A 173 -18.02 2.58 -3.10
CA GLY A 173 -18.93 2.23 -4.20
C GLY A 173 -18.28 1.28 -5.20
N GLY A 174 -16.98 1.44 -5.46
CA GLY A 174 -16.19 0.51 -6.26
C GLY A 174 -16.11 -0.89 -5.62
N ASP A 175 -15.82 -0.98 -4.32
CA ASP A 175 -15.82 -2.25 -3.60
C ASP A 175 -17.18 -2.95 -3.68
N VAL A 176 -18.27 -2.18 -3.51
CA VAL A 176 -19.65 -2.70 -3.68
C VAL A 176 -19.87 -3.20 -5.10
N ALA A 177 -19.49 -2.44 -6.14
CA ALA A 177 -19.63 -2.83 -7.53
C ALA A 177 -18.87 -4.12 -7.85
N LEU A 178 -17.62 -4.25 -7.32
CA LEU A 178 -16.80 -5.45 -7.45
C LEU A 178 -17.52 -6.67 -6.88
N TYR A 179 -17.91 -6.62 -5.61
CA TYR A 179 -18.45 -7.80 -4.94
C TYR A 179 -19.89 -8.09 -5.33
N ALA A 180 -20.72 -7.06 -5.64
CA ALA A 180 -22.06 -7.24 -6.18
C ALA A 180 -22.03 -7.94 -7.55
N THR A 181 -20.94 -7.82 -8.31
CA THR A 181 -20.73 -8.52 -9.59
C THR A 181 -20.08 -9.87 -9.37
N ALA A 182 -18.96 -9.91 -8.60
CA ALA A 182 -18.15 -11.11 -8.48
C ALA A 182 -18.83 -12.22 -7.66
N VAL A 183 -19.54 -11.91 -6.59
CA VAL A 183 -20.17 -12.90 -5.71
C VAL A 183 -21.25 -13.70 -6.44
N PRO A 184 -22.26 -13.09 -7.10
CA PRO A 184 -23.25 -13.84 -7.88
C PRO A 184 -22.62 -14.71 -8.98
N LEU A 185 -21.66 -14.16 -9.73
CA LEU A 185 -20.96 -14.91 -10.78
C LEU A 185 -20.13 -16.08 -10.21
N ALA A 186 -19.55 -15.94 -9.03
CA ALA A 186 -18.85 -17.03 -8.36
C ALA A 186 -19.84 -18.15 -7.97
N PHE A 187 -21.03 -17.82 -7.46
CA PHE A 187 -22.10 -18.79 -7.18
C PHE A 187 -22.60 -19.51 -8.45
N LEU A 188 -22.64 -18.80 -9.58
CA LEU A 188 -22.99 -19.39 -10.89
C LEU A 188 -21.86 -20.23 -11.50
N GLY A 189 -20.73 -20.37 -10.80
CA GLY A 189 -19.61 -21.20 -11.26
C GLY A 189 -18.69 -20.55 -12.29
N ALA A 190 -18.72 -19.21 -12.43
CA ALA A 190 -17.89 -18.49 -13.40
C ALA A 190 -16.38 -18.53 -13.08
N LYS A 191 -15.97 -19.12 -11.95
CA LYS A 191 -14.55 -19.30 -11.57
C LYS A 191 -13.75 -18.00 -11.63
N ALA A 192 -12.61 -17.97 -12.35
CA ALA A 192 -11.77 -16.78 -12.50
C ALA A 192 -12.51 -15.57 -13.13
N TRP A 193 -13.49 -15.83 -13.99
CA TRP A 193 -14.27 -14.79 -14.67
C TRP A 193 -15.14 -13.95 -13.74
N ALA A 194 -15.51 -14.51 -12.58
CA ALA A 194 -16.24 -13.76 -11.55
C ALA A 194 -15.42 -12.54 -11.08
N LEU A 195 -14.13 -12.74 -10.79
CA LEU A 195 -13.23 -11.65 -10.38
C LEU A 195 -12.84 -10.74 -11.56
N VAL A 196 -12.70 -11.29 -12.78
CA VAL A 196 -12.47 -10.47 -13.99
C VAL A 196 -13.62 -9.49 -14.19
N ALA A 197 -14.86 -9.96 -14.17
CA ALA A 197 -16.05 -9.11 -14.32
C ALA A 197 -16.19 -8.11 -13.16
N GLY A 198 -15.96 -8.56 -11.93
CA GLY A 198 -15.96 -7.69 -10.75
C GLY A 198 -14.91 -6.57 -10.84
N TYR A 199 -13.70 -6.86 -11.34
CA TYR A 199 -12.67 -5.87 -11.56
C TYR A 199 -13.08 -4.81 -12.58
N PHE A 200 -13.71 -5.21 -13.70
CA PHE A 200 -14.28 -4.27 -14.67
C PHE A 200 -15.37 -3.40 -14.06
N ALA A 201 -16.26 -3.98 -13.28
CA ALA A 201 -17.32 -3.22 -12.59
C ALA A 201 -16.73 -2.18 -11.64
N TRP A 202 -15.69 -2.55 -10.87
CA TRP A 202 -14.96 -1.66 -9.97
C TRP A 202 -14.32 -0.50 -10.72
N GLN A 203 -13.55 -0.78 -11.77
CA GLN A 203 -12.86 0.24 -12.56
C GLN A 203 -13.83 1.18 -13.29
N THR A 204 -14.88 0.63 -13.87
CA THR A 204 -15.93 1.42 -14.55
C THR A 204 -16.63 2.34 -13.55
N TRP A 205 -16.95 1.85 -12.36
CA TRP A 205 -17.53 2.67 -11.31
C TRP A 205 -16.60 3.83 -10.92
N LEU A 206 -15.34 3.56 -10.64
CA LEU A 206 -14.38 4.60 -10.27
C LEU A 206 -14.23 5.65 -11.37
N PHE A 207 -14.11 5.21 -12.62
CA PHE A 207 -14.02 6.12 -13.76
C PHE A 207 -15.27 6.99 -13.88
N VAL A 208 -16.46 6.39 -14.01
CA VAL A 208 -17.70 7.13 -14.24
C VAL A 208 -18.05 8.03 -13.05
N ALA A 209 -18.03 7.48 -11.84
CA ALA A 209 -18.45 8.22 -10.66
C ALA A 209 -17.47 9.37 -10.32
N SER A 210 -16.16 9.19 -10.50
CA SER A 210 -15.19 10.27 -10.25
C SER A 210 -15.33 11.40 -11.26
N TRP A 211 -15.54 11.10 -12.55
CA TRP A 211 -15.74 12.13 -13.56
C TRP A 211 -17.06 12.89 -13.36
N VAL A 212 -18.14 12.22 -13.05
CA VAL A 212 -19.43 12.86 -12.75
C VAL A 212 -19.32 13.78 -11.54
N THR A 213 -18.65 13.32 -10.47
CA THR A 213 -18.57 14.07 -9.21
C THR A 213 -17.48 15.17 -9.21
N SER A 214 -16.46 15.05 -10.06
CA SER A 214 -15.43 16.09 -10.20
C SER A 214 -15.93 17.35 -10.87
N GLY A 215 -17.03 17.28 -11.64
CA GLY A 215 -17.57 18.37 -12.44
C GLY A 215 -16.70 18.74 -13.66
N LEU A 216 -15.67 17.95 -13.94
CA LEU A 216 -14.82 18.15 -15.11
C LEU A 216 -15.52 17.67 -16.38
N ARG A 217 -15.34 18.38 -17.48
CA ARG A 217 -15.81 17.96 -18.80
C ARG A 217 -14.68 17.31 -19.57
N LEU A 218 -14.89 16.09 -20.03
CA LEU A 218 -13.95 15.37 -20.89
C LEU A 218 -13.81 16.09 -22.22
N ARG A 219 -12.62 16.59 -22.51
CA ARG A 219 -12.30 17.22 -23.79
C ARG A 219 -10.91 16.76 -24.23
N TRP A 220 -10.76 16.55 -25.52
CA TRP A 220 -9.48 16.36 -26.14
C TRP A 220 -8.72 17.68 -26.14
N ASP A 221 -7.58 17.73 -25.48
CA ASP A 221 -6.69 18.91 -25.46
C ASP A 221 -5.25 18.44 -25.58
N TRP A 222 -4.67 18.65 -26.77
CA TRP A 222 -3.30 18.24 -27.07
C TRP A 222 -2.34 19.42 -27.04
N SER A 223 -1.57 19.54 -25.98
CA SER A 223 -0.53 20.55 -25.81
C SER A 223 0.84 19.87 -25.74
N ARG A 224 1.65 20.06 -26.79
CA ARG A 224 3.02 19.51 -26.83
C ARG A 224 3.90 19.93 -25.64
N PRO A 225 3.91 21.21 -25.19
CA PRO A 225 4.64 21.61 -24.00
C PRO A 225 4.18 20.86 -22.74
N ALA A 226 2.87 20.84 -22.47
CA ALA A 226 2.31 20.18 -21.30
C ALA A 226 2.61 18.68 -21.28
N ILE A 227 2.47 18.00 -22.42
CA ILE A 227 2.77 16.58 -22.56
C ILE A 227 4.25 16.30 -22.30
N ARG A 228 5.16 17.15 -22.85
CA ARG A 228 6.59 17.03 -22.60
C ARG A 228 6.94 17.20 -21.12
N ASP A 229 6.28 18.14 -20.46
CA ASP A 229 6.49 18.38 -19.03
C ASP A 229 5.94 17.23 -18.17
N MET A 230 4.76 16.70 -18.47
CA MET A 230 4.20 15.50 -17.83
C MET A 230 5.13 14.30 -18.00
N TRP A 231 5.62 14.07 -19.21
CA TRP A 231 6.58 13.00 -19.50
C TRP A 231 7.86 13.14 -18.69
N ARG A 232 8.45 14.32 -18.68
CA ARG A 232 9.74 14.57 -18.01
C ARG A 232 9.64 14.44 -16.48
N HIS A 233 8.60 15.04 -15.88
CA HIS A 233 8.37 14.95 -14.44
C HIS A 233 7.86 13.56 -14.04
N GLY A 234 6.96 12.98 -14.83
CA GLY A 234 6.41 11.66 -14.59
C GLY A 234 7.48 10.57 -14.62
N LEU A 235 8.38 10.58 -15.59
CA LEU A 235 9.46 9.59 -15.71
C LEU A 235 10.37 9.61 -14.48
N SER A 236 10.76 10.79 -14.00
CA SER A 236 11.63 10.93 -12.82
C SER A 236 11.01 10.37 -11.53
N TYR A 237 9.69 10.51 -11.39
CA TYR A 237 8.97 10.02 -10.20
C TYR A 237 8.62 8.54 -10.29
N SER A 238 8.29 8.07 -11.49
CA SER A 238 7.71 6.74 -11.69
C SER A 238 8.74 5.60 -11.65
N THR A 239 10.03 5.87 -11.85
CA THR A 239 11.07 4.83 -11.90
C THR A 239 11.12 3.96 -10.65
N ALA A 240 11.04 4.57 -9.46
CA ALA A 240 11.00 3.82 -8.20
C ALA A 240 9.70 3.02 -8.05
N GLN A 241 8.58 3.56 -8.50
CA GLN A 241 7.29 2.87 -8.50
C GLN A 241 7.29 1.67 -9.45
N TRP A 242 7.85 1.83 -10.65
CA TRP A 242 7.99 0.74 -11.62
C TRP A 242 8.86 -0.39 -11.07
N ALA A 243 10.01 -0.06 -10.47
CA ALA A 243 10.87 -1.06 -9.84
C ALA A 243 10.15 -1.85 -8.74
N ASN A 244 9.37 -1.18 -7.89
CA ASN A 244 8.57 -1.84 -6.88
C ASN A 244 7.47 -2.73 -7.48
N ARG A 245 6.83 -2.32 -8.58
CA ARG A 245 5.77 -3.08 -9.24
C ARG A 245 6.28 -4.31 -9.99
N LEU A 246 7.53 -4.29 -10.48
CA LEU A 246 8.12 -5.48 -11.11
C LEU A 246 8.18 -6.69 -10.19
N VAL A 247 8.26 -6.47 -8.87
CA VAL A 247 8.18 -7.52 -7.85
C VAL A 247 6.87 -8.33 -7.97
N ASP A 248 5.76 -7.68 -8.34
CA ASP A 248 4.45 -8.32 -8.47
C ASP A 248 4.41 -9.37 -9.61
N LEU A 249 5.31 -9.25 -10.60
CA LEU A 249 5.41 -10.21 -11.71
C LEU A 249 6.16 -11.49 -11.36
N VAL A 250 6.95 -11.50 -10.28
CA VAL A 250 7.74 -12.68 -9.89
C VAL A 250 6.82 -13.86 -9.60
N ASN A 251 5.69 -13.63 -8.93
CA ASN A 251 4.72 -14.67 -8.63
C ASN A 251 4.16 -15.32 -9.92
N PRO A 252 3.46 -14.62 -10.83
CA PRO A 252 2.90 -15.27 -12.02
C PRO A 252 3.98 -15.83 -12.97
N LEU A 253 5.15 -15.19 -13.09
CA LEU A 253 6.20 -15.66 -13.99
C LEU A 253 6.98 -16.84 -13.44
N VAL A 254 7.38 -16.80 -12.17
CA VAL A 254 8.22 -17.87 -11.59
C VAL A 254 7.35 -18.98 -11.00
N VAL A 255 6.47 -18.63 -10.04
CA VAL A 255 5.62 -19.65 -9.40
C VAL A 255 4.64 -20.26 -10.41
N GLY A 256 4.11 -19.42 -11.32
CA GLY A 256 3.23 -19.88 -12.39
C GLY A 256 3.88 -20.90 -13.31
N THR A 257 5.14 -20.69 -13.68
CA THR A 257 5.87 -21.59 -14.58
C THR A 257 6.20 -22.92 -13.92
N PHE A 258 6.62 -22.92 -12.65
CA PHE A 258 7.03 -24.16 -11.97
C PHE A 258 5.87 -24.91 -11.29
N LEU A 259 4.87 -24.19 -10.76
CA LEU A 259 3.82 -24.76 -9.89
C LEU A 259 2.40 -24.53 -10.43
N GLY A 260 2.29 -23.85 -11.58
CA GLY A 260 1.01 -23.60 -12.24
C GLY A 260 0.11 -22.60 -11.51
N ALA A 261 -1.13 -22.47 -12.00
CA ALA A 261 -2.08 -21.45 -11.52
C ALA A 261 -2.44 -21.58 -10.03
N ALA A 262 -2.53 -22.81 -9.51
CA ALA A 262 -2.84 -23.03 -8.09
C ALA A 262 -1.72 -22.49 -7.19
N GLY A 263 -0.46 -22.68 -7.58
CA GLY A 263 0.70 -22.12 -6.89
C GLY A 263 0.64 -20.59 -6.85
N VAL A 264 0.36 -19.96 -7.99
CA VAL A 264 0.14 -18.48 -8.05
C VAL A 264 -0.97 -18.06 -7.10
N GLY A 265 -2.06 -18.84 -7.03
CA GLY A 265 -3.19 -18.56 -6.15
C GLY A 265 -2.84 -18.60 -4.67
N TYR A 266 -2.10 -19.61 -4.23
CA TYR A 266 -1.64 -19.71 -2.83
C TYR A 266 -0.75 -18.56 -2.43
N VAL A 267 0.22 -18.20 -3.29
CA VAL A 267 1.11 -17.05 -3.05
C VAL A 267 0.32 -15.74 -3.01
N ALA A 268 -0.55 -15.51 -4.00
CA ALA A 268 -1.35 -14.30 -4.07
C ALA A 268 -2.30 -14.16 -2.86
N PHE A 269 -2.87 -15.27 -2.39
CA PHE A 269 -3.71 -15.27 -1.18
C PHE A 269 -2.89 -15.00 0.08
N ALA A 270 -1.73 -15.62 0.25
CA ALA A 270 -0.83 -15.35 1.37
C ALA A 270 -0.41 -13.88 1.40
N GLN A 271 -0.05 -13.33 0.24
CA GLN A 271 0.30 -11.90 0.09
C GLN A 271 -0.89 -11.01 0.43
N ARG A 272 -2.11 -11.35 -0.01
CA ARG A 272 -3.33 -10.60 0.34
C ARG A 272 -3.59 -10.57 1.84
N LEU A 273 -3.35 -11.67 2.56
CA LEU A 273 -3.45 -11.71 4.03
C LEU A 273 -2.43 -10.78 4.67
N VAL A 274 -1.17 -10.84 4.22
CA VAL A 274 -0.11 -9.94 4.71
C VAL A 274 -0.46 -8.47 4.46
N ASP A 275 -0.89 -8.11 3.24
CA ASP A 275 -1.25 -6.74 2.86
C ASP A 275 -2.44 -6.20 3.65
N THR A 276 -3.41 -7.08 3.96
CA THR A 276 -4.59 -6.73 4.75
C THR A 276 -4.21 -6.37 6.19
N ILE A 277 -3.29 -7.13 6.78
CA ILE A 277 -2.80 -6.88 8.14
C ILE A 277 -1.86 -5.66 8.15
N ALA A 278 -1.01 -5.53 7.13
CA ALA A 278 -0.07 -4.43 6.98
C ALA A 278 -0.73 -3.07 6.65
N PHE A 279 -2.04 -3.02 6.46
CA PHE A 279 -2.76 -1.77 6.15
C PHE A 279 -2.46 -0.65 7.15
N ALA A 280 -2.34 -0.97 8.45
CA ALA A 280 -2.00 -0.03 9.50
C ALA A 280 -0.66 0.71 9.27
N GLN A 281 0.29 0.07 8.59
CA GLN A 281 1.60 0.65 8.25
C GLN A 281 1.49 1.90 7.36
N ARG A 282 0.49 1.94 6.47
CA ARG A 282 0.31 3.08 5.54
C ARG A 282 0.02 4.40 6.26
N GLY A 283 -0.74 4.34 7.36
CA GLY A 283 -0.98 5.51 8.22
C GLY A 283 0.30 5.97 8.93
N ALA A 284 1.05 5.04 9.50
CA ALA A 284 2.30 5.32 10.19
C ALA A 284 3.36 5.94 9.24
N TYR A 285 3.42 5.49 7.98
CA TYR A 285 4.29 6.05 6.96
C TYR A 285 4.04 7.55 6.71
N ARG A 286 2.79 7.93 6.50
CA ARG A 286 2.43 9.35 6.26
C ARG A 286 2.81 10.24 7.42
N LEU A 287 2.57 9.79 8.65
CA LEU A 287 2.95 10.52 9.86
C LEU A 287 4.47 10.61 10.03
N GLY A 288 5.19 9.53 9.76
CA GLY A 288 6.67 9.48 9.80
C GLY A 288 7.31 10.43 8.78
N MET A 289 6.80 10.48 7.55
CA MET A 289 7.27 11.42 6.52
C MET A 289 7.15 12.88 6.95
N VAL A 290 5.99 13.26 7.49
CA VAL A 290 5.74 14.63 7.96
C VAL A 290 6.63 14.97 9.16
N ALA A 291 6.77 14.06 10.11
CA ALA A 291 7.63 14.26 11.27
C ALA A 291 9.11 14.44 10.86
N MET A 292 9.61 13.57 9.97
CA MET A 292 11.00 13.62 9.51
C MET A 292 11.32 14.83 8.63
N SER A 293 10.37 15.32 7.84
CA SER A 293 10.59 16.52 7.03
C SER A 293 10.75 17.81 7.85
N ARG A 294 10.26 17.80 9.10
CA ARG A 294 10.36 18.95 10.03
C ARG A 294 11.63 18.95 10.88
N VAL A 295 12.35 17.83 10.95
CA VAL A 295 13.62 17.76 11.71
C VAL A 295 14.76 18.31 10.84
N GLY A 296 15.41 19.38 11.33
CA GLY A 296 16.54 20.03 10.66
C GLY A 296 17.74 19.08 10.50
N SER A 297 18.61 19.38 9.54
CA SER A 297 19.83 18.61 9.28
C SER A 297 20.85 18.65 10.44
N ASP A 298 20.77 19.66 11.26
CA ASP A 298 21.76 19.94 12.32
C ASP A 298 21.42 19.26 13.65
N GLU A 299 20.22 18.69 13.78
CA GLU A 299 19.77 17.98 14.99
C GLU A 299 19.99 16.45 14.88
N LYS A 300 21.24 16.00 14.78
CA LYS A 300 21.59 14.58 14.58
C LYS A 300 21.04 13.65 15.67
N ASP A 301 21.08 14.07 16.92
CA ASP A 301 20.61 13.23 18.05
C ASP A 301 19.09 13.08 18.03
N ARG A 302 18.36 14.14 17.70
CA ARG A 302 16.90 14.10 17.56
C ARG A 302 16.47 13.24 16.38
N LEU A 303 17.21 13.31 15.27
CA LEU A 303 16.98 12.49 14.09
C LEU A 303 17.25 11.01 14.41
N ARG A 304 18.34 10.70 15.11
CA ARG A 304 18.67 9.36 15.58
C ARG A 304 17.55 8.79 16.44
N TYR A 305 17.12 9.53 17.47
CA TYR A 305 16.02 9.12 18.35
C TYR A 305 14.74 8.86 17.56
N SER A 306 14.37 9.75 16.63
CA SER A 306 13.17 9.62 15.79
C SER A 306 13.21 8.38 14.91
N ILE A 307 14.36 8.00 14.38
CA ILE A 307 14.52 6.77 13.57
C ILE A 307 14.45 5.53 14.45
N GLU A 308 15.14 5.49 15.59
CA GLU A 308 15.11 4.35 16.49
C GLU A 308 13.70 4.10 17.06
N GLU A 309 13.02 5.16 17.50
CA GLU A 309 11.66 5.10 18.02
C GLU A 309 10.64 4.75 16.93
N GLY A 310 10.71 5.42 15.79
CA GLY A 310 9.84 5.17 14.66
C GLY A 310 9.95 3.73 14.13
N SER A 311 11.17 3.18 14.05
CA SER A 311 11.41 1.80 13.65
C SER A 311 10.84 0.80 14.65
N LEU A 312 10.94 1.07 15.95
CA LEU A 312 10.34 0.23 17.00
C LEU A 312 8.81 0.24 16.91
N LEU A 313 8.21 1.44 16.86
CA LEU A 313 6.75 1.58 16.78
C LEU A 313 6.19 0.91 15.52
N GLN A 314 6.88 1.03 14.40
CA GLN A 314 6.46 0.43 13.15
C GLN A 314 6.60 -1.10 13.17
N LEU A 315 7.70 -1.63 13.75
CA LEU A 315 7.84 -3.05 13.99
C LEU A 315 6.66 -3.58 14.80
N LEU A 316 6.36 -2.95 15.95
CA LEU A 316 5.29 -3.40 16.85
C LEU A 316 3.90 -3.30 16.21
N ALA A 317 3.64 -2.23 15.44
CA ALA A 317 2.39 -2.05 14.72
C ALA A 317 2.10 -3.17 13.72
N LEU A 318 3.13 -3.84 13.19
CA LEU A 318 3.00 -5.00 12.31
C LEU A 318 3.18 -6.32 13.02
N ALA A 319 4.18 -6.44 13.88
CA ALA A 319 4.55 -7.70 14.50
C ALA A 319 3.44 -8.25 15.41
N VAL A 320 2.75 -7.39 16.17
CA VAL A 320 1.66 -7.82 17.05
C VAL A 320 0.47 -8.38 16.24
N PRO A 321 -0.10 -7.67 15.24
CA PRO A 321 -1.16 -8.24 14.41
C PRO A 321 -0.72 -9.50 13.64
N PHE A 322 0.51 -9.55 13.11
CA PHE A 322 1.03 -10.73 12.42
C PHE A 322 1.19 -11.92 13.37
N ALA A 323 1.66 -11.71 14.61
CA ALA A 323 1.78 -12.76 15.61
C ALA A 323 0.39 -13.28 16.02
N CYS A 324 -0.56 -12.38 16.31
CA CYS A 324 -1.94 -12.76 16.66
C CYS A 324 -2.61 -13.55 15.52
N PHE A 325 -2.51 -13.05 14.28
CA PHE A 325 -3.07 -13.76 13.14
C PHE A 325 -2.31 -15.06 12.85
N GLY A 326 -0.98 -15.10 12.99
CA GLY A 326 -0.18 -16.31 12.82
C GLY A 326 -0.68 -17.47 13.68
N VAL A 327 -0.95 -17.19 14.96
CA VAL A 327 -1.53 -18.18 15.87
C VAL A 327 -2.95 -18.57 15.44
N ALA A 328 -3.81 -17.59 15.13
CA ALA A 328 -5.19 -17.84 14.76
C ALA A 328 -5.38 -18.47 13.37
N ALA A 329 -4.45 -18.21 12.43
CA ALA A 329 -4.58 -18.55 11.00
C ALA A 329 -4.85 -20.03 10.75
N ARG A 330 -4.29 -20.92 11.57
CA ARG A 330 -4.42 -22.37 11.45
C ARG A 330 -5.88 -22.85 11.56
N TRP A 331 -6.69 -22.13 12.34
CA TRP A 331 -8.12 -22.40 12.51
C TRP A 331 -8.98 -21.47 11.67
N LEU A 332 -8.59 -20.20 11.60
CA LEU A 332 -9.36 -19.16 10.95
C LEU A 332 -9.41 -19.34 9.42
N VAL A 333 -8.26 -19.67 8.79
CA VAL A 333 -8.18 -19.82 7.33
C VAL A 333 -9.04 -20.99 6.84
N PRO A 334 -8.94 -22.21 7.36
CA PRO A 334 -9.81 -23.29 6.91
C PRO A 334 -11.30 -23.04 7.24
N ALA A 335 -11.61 -22.39 8.34
CA ALA A 335 -13.00 -22.08 8.70
C ALA A 335 -13.63 -21.06 7.73
N LEU A 336 -12.93 -20.00 7.38
CA LEU A 336 -13.43 -18.93 6.51
C LEU A 336 -13.33 -19.26 5.03
N PHE A 337 -12.16 -19.74 4.59
CA PHE A 337 -11.83 -19.89 3.16
C PHE A 337 -11.93 -21.35 2.67
N GLY A 338 -11.90 -22.34 3.57
CA GLY A 338 -11.88 -23.76 3.26
C GLY A 338 -10.49 -24.40 3.41
N HIS A 339 -10.48 -25.74 3.59
CA HIS A 339 -9.26 -26.50 3.88
C HIS A 339 -8.22 -26.45 2.74
N GLU A 340 -8.65 -26.25 1.50
CA GLU A 340 -7.75 -26.15 0.35
C GLU A 340 -6.77 -24.96 0.46
N TRP A 341 -7.11 -23.92 1.24
CA TRP A 341 -6.26 -22.75 1.44
C TRP A 341 -5.19 -22.90 2.52
N THR A 342 -5.22 -24.00 3.27
CA THR A 342 -4.21 -24.28 4.31
C THR A 342 -2.78 -24.35 3.75
N ARG A 343 -2.62 -24.71 2.48
CA ARG A 343 -1.32 -24.72 1.77
C ARG A 343 -0.70 -23.33 1.63
N ALA A 344 -1.47 -22.25 1.80
CA ALA A 344 -0.95 -20.90 1.78
C ALA A 344 -0.36 -20.44 3.14
N LEU A 345 -0.64 -21.16 4.23
CA LEU A 345 -0.22 -20.77 5.58
C LEU A 345 1.30 -20.72 5.79
N PRO A 346 2.08 -21.71 5.31
CA PRO A 346 3.55 -21.62 5.38
C PRO A 346 4.08 -20.39 4.65
N ILE A 347 3.54 -20.12 3.45
CA ILE A 347 3.94 -18.94 2.67
C ILE A 347 3.59 -17.67 3.43
N TYR A 348 2.36 -17.58 3.99
CA TYR A 348 1.96 -16.43 4.81
C TYR A 348 2.96 -16.18 5.94
N SER A 349 3.35 -17.21 6.68
CA SER A 349 4.28 -17.07 7.81
C SER A 349 5.64 -16.47 7.40
N LEU A 350 6.18 -16.94 6.28
CA LEU A 350 7.48 -16.47 5.77
C LEU A 350 7.37 -15.03 5.22
N LEU A 351 6.29 -14.72 4.50
CA LEU A 351 6.03 -13.37 4.00
C LEU A 351 5.78 -12.39 5.14
N ALA A 352 4.99 -12.78 6.14
CA ALA A 352 4.70 -11.96 7.31
C ALA A 352 5.97 -11.68 8.12
N LEU A 353 6.83 -12.70 8.31
CA LEU A 353 8.12 -12.54 8.96
C LEU A 353 9.03 -11.57 8.17
N ALA A 354 9.14 -11.75 6.85
CA ALA A 354 9.93 -10.84 6.01
C ALA A 354 9.40 -9.41 6.06
N THR A 355 8.08 -9.22 5.99
CA THR A 355 7.43 -7.90 6.06
C THR A 355 7.64 -7.26 7.44
N MET A 356 7.52 -8.03 8.52
CA MET A 356 7.76 -7.59 9.88
C MET A 356 9.21 -7.11 10.08
N LEU A 357 10.17 -7.91 9.65
CA LEU A 357 11.59 -7.55 9.72
C LEU A 357 11.91 -6.36 8.81
N GLY A 358 11.31 -6.32 7.62
CA GLY A 358 11.40 -5.22 6.67
C GLY A 358 10.92 -3.89 7.23
N ALA A 359 9.94 -3.91 8.12
CA ALA A 359 9.40 -2.72 8.75
C ALA A 359 10.45 -1.92 9.54
N ALA A 360 11.41 -2.59 10.16
CA ALA A 360 12.49 -1.93 10.89
C ALA A 360 13.34 -1.00 10.00
N GLY A 361 13.47 -1.31 8.70
CA GLY A 361 14.23 -0.50 7.74
C GLY A 361 13.39 0.46 6.91
N PHE A 362 12.08 0.42 7.04
CA PHE A 362 11.20 1.26 6.24
C PHE A 362 11.35 2.76 6.56
N ILE A 363 11.64 3.10 7.79
CA ILE A 363 11.94 4.47 8.23
C ILE A 363 13.19 5.02 7.53
N GLN A 364 14.18 4.19 7.24
CA GLN A 364 15.40 4.58 6.52
C GLN A 364 15.10 4.95 5.07
N THR A 365 14.27 4.17 4.37
CA THR A 365 13.84 4.52 3.02
C THR A 365 13.00 5.80 3.00
N THR A 366 12.16 6.00 4.00
CA THR A 366 11.39 7.24 4.22
C THR A 366 12.32 8.44 4.40
N PHE A 367 13.39 8.27 5.20
CA PHE A 367 14.39 9.29 5.40
C PHE A 367 15.13 9.62 4.08
N LEU A 368 15.53 8.62 3.30
CA LEU A 368 16.15 8.85 1.99
C LEU A 368 15.24 9.62 1.03
N TYR A 369 13.93 9.31 1.02
CA TYR A 369 12.94 10.06 0.25
C TYR A 369 12.83 11.52 0.71
N SER A 370 12.78 11.77 2.01
CA SER A 370 12.67 13.13 2.57
C SER A 370 13.89 14.00 2.24
N ARG A 371 15.05 13.38 2.00
CA ARG A 371 16.30 14.03 1.59
C ARG A 371 16.50 14.11 0.07
N GLY A 372 15.48 13.75 -0.72
CA GLY A 372 15.52 13.81 -2.19
C GLY A 372 16.43 12.75 -2.83
N ARG A 373 16.91 11.73 -2.08
CA ARG A 373 17.77 10.67 -2.59
C ARG A 373 16.98 9.57 -3.32
N ASN A 374 16.15 9.95 -4.28
CA ASN A 374 15.25 9.05 -5.00
C ASN A 374 15.99 7.90 -5.69
N MET A 375 17.17 8.16 -6.27
CA MET A 375 17.98 7.12 -6.93
C MET A 375 18.48 6.05 -5.95
N ALA A 376 18.82 6.43 -4.70
CA ALA A 376 19.20 5.46 -3.67
C ALA A 376 18.00 4.55 -3.33
N VAL A 377 16.80 5.11 -3.21
CA VAL A 377 15.58 4.32 -2.97
C VAL A 377 15.26 3.40 -4.14
N THR A 378 15.41 3.87 -5.38
CA THR A 378 15.28 3.03 -6.59
C THR A 378 16.28 1.88 -6.57
N GLY A 379 17.53 2.14 -6.16
CA GLY A 379 18.56 1.10 -6.01
C GLY A 379 18.20 0.04 -4.97
N VAL A 380 17.68 0.45 -3.80
CA VAL A 380 17.18 -0.46 -2.75
C VAL A 380 16.02 -1.32 -3.27
N ALA A 381 15.07 -0.71 -3.99
CA ALA A 381 13.95 -1.43 -4.61
C ALA A 381 14.41 -2.42 -5.70
N ALA A 382 15.38 -2.03 -6.51
CA ALA A 382 15.96 -2.91 -7.54
C ALA A 382 16.66 -4.13 -6.90
N VAL A 383 17.43 -3.93 -5.83
CA VAL A 383 18.06 -5.03 -5.07
C VAL A 383 16.99 -5.99 -4.53
N GLN A 384 15.89 -5.48 -4.00
CA GLN A 384 14.76 -6.28 -3.55
C GLN A 384 14.17 -7.12 -4.69
N ALA A 385 13.87 -6.49 -5.82
CA ALA A 385 13.29 -7.17 -6.98
C ALA A 385 14.21 -8.27 -7.54
N ILE A 386 15.51 -7.99 -7.65
CA ILE A 386 16.50 -8.96 -8.11
C ILE A 386 16.63 -10.13 -7.13
N ALA A 387 16.74 -9.84 -5.83
CA ALA A 387 16.85 -10.86 -4.79
C ALA A 387 15.62 -11.79 -4.79
N LEU A 388 14.40 -11.22 -4.92
CA LEU A 388 13.18 -12.03 -5.01
C LEU A 388 13.16 -12.84 -6.31
N ALA A 389 13.45 -12.26 -7.45
CA ALA A 389 13.39 -12.96 -8.73
C ALA A 389 14.38 -14.11 -8.77
N VAL A 390 15.67 -13.85 -8.48
CA VAL A 390 16.72 -14.88 -8.48
C VAL A 390 16.46 -15.93 -7.39
N GLY A 391 16.16 -15.49 -6.17
CA GLY A 391 15.84 -16.39 -5.06
C GLY A 391 14.63 -17.28 -5.36
N SER A 392 13.56 -16.71 -5.96
CA SER A 392 12.38 -17.49 -6.34
C SER A 392 12.67 -18.52 -7.42
N VAL A 393 13.43 -18.17 -8.48
CA VAL A 393 13.78 -19.12 -9.54
C VAL A 393 14.53 -20.31 -8.98
N ILE A 394 15.49 -20.09 -8.07
CA ILE A 394 16.29 -21.17 -7.48
C ILE A 394 15.44 -21.96 -6.47
N LEU A 395 14.81 -21.29 -5.51
CA LEU A 395 14.18 -21.96 -4.37
C LEU A 395 12.83 -22.61 -4.73
N VAL A 396 12.01 -21.98 -5.58
CA VAL A 396 10.74 -22.60 -6.01
C VAL A 396 10.99 -23.89 -6.79
N LYS A 397 12.05 -23.94 -7.60
CA LYS A 397 12.42 -25.17 -8.31
C LYS A 397 12.80 -26.32 -7.37
N HIS A 398 13.46 -26.03 -6.24
CA HIS A 398 13.99 -27.05 -5.33
C HIS A 398 13.06 -27.43 -4.17
N ILE A 399 12.38 -26.43 -3.58
CA ILE A 399 11.53 -26.63 -2.39
C ILE A 399 10.07 -26.20 -2.61
N GLY A 400 9.65 -26.01 -3.87
CA GLY A 400 8.26 -25.76 -4.21
C GLY A 400 7.72 -24.41 -3.68
N LEU A 401 6.48 -24.42 -3.17
CA LEU A 401 5.78 -23.23 -2.71
C LEU A 401 6.51 -22.49 -1.59
N ASP A 402 7.08 -23.23 -0.64
CA ASP A 402 7.80 -22.65 0.49
C ASP A 402 9.05 -21.88 0.04
N GLY A 403 9.60 -22.28 -1.12
CA GLY A 403 10.72 -21.59 -1.76
C GLY A 403 10.43 -20.13 -2.09
N TYR A 404 9.21 -19.79 -2.46
CA TYR A 404 8.83 -18.41 -2.66
C TYR A 404 8.83 -17.61 -1.34
N GLY A 405 8.33 -18.20 -0.27
CA GLY A 405 8.37 -17.58 1.07
C GLY A 405 9.80 -17.35 1.56
N VAL A 406 10.70 -18.33 1.36
CA VAL A 406 12.12 -18.18 1.68
C VAL A 406 12.78 -17.12 0.80
N ALA A 407 12.45 -17.04 -0.49
CA ALA A 407 12.94 -15.99 -1.38
C ALA A 407 12.55 -14.59 -0.90
N TRP A 408 11.39 -14.43 -0.29
CA TRP A 408 10.99 -13.18 0.37
C TRP A 408 11.90 -12.82 1.55
N LEU A 409 12.35 -13.78 2.33
CA LEU A 409 13.35 -13.51 3.38
C LEU A 409 14.69 -13.04 2.79
N LEU A 410 15.09 -13.56 1.63
CA LEU A 410 16.29 -13.07 0.95
C LEU A 410 16.20 -11.60 0.53
N THR A 411 14.98 -11.08 0.33
CA THR A 411 14.80 -9.66 0.01
C THR A 411 15.24 -8.73 1.14
N LEU A 412 15.38 -9.24 2.38
CA LEU A 412 15.91 -8.48 3.51
C LEU A 412 17.33 -7.94 3.29
N VAL A 413 18.02 -8.42 2.25
CA VAL A 413 19.28 -7.81 1.80
C VAL A 413 19.12 -6.32 1.48
N ASN A 414 17.90 -5.89 1.06
CA ASN A 414 17.61 -4.49 0.82
C ASN A 414 17.74 -3.62 2.09
N LEU A 415 17.47 -4.20 3.28
CA LEU A 415 17.68 -3.55 4.57
C LEU A 415 19.15 -3.26 4.82
N VAL A 416 20.01 -4.24 4.51
CA VAL A 416 21.45 -4.10 4.67
C VAL A 416 21.97 -2.98 3.78
N VAL A 417 21.46 -2.91 2.54
CA VAL A 417 21.82 -1.84 1.59
C VAL A 417 21.33 -0.48 2.08
N ALA A 418 20.07 -0.38 2.49
CA ALA A 418 19.48 0.86 3.02
C ALA A 418 20.22 1.32 4.28
N ASP A 419 20.49 0.39 5.21
CA ASP A 419 21.24 0.62 6.44
C ASP A 419 22.64 1.14 6.15
N HIS A 420 23.36 0.51 5.23
CA HIS A 420 24.69 0.95 4.83
C HIS A 420 24.69 2.39 4.26
N ILE A 421 23.69 2.74 3.45
CA ILE A 421 23.57 4.11 2.89
C ILE A 421 23.29 5.12 4.00
N VAL A 422 22.39 4.80 4.92
CA VAL A 422 21.97 5.72 5.99
C VAL A 422 23.08 5.85 7.06
N ARG A 423 23.79 4.76 7.42
CA ARG A 423 24.91 4.80 8.37
C ARG A 423 26.10 5.65 7.93
N LYS A 424 26.26 5.87 6.61
CA LYS A 424 27.24 6.85 6.11
C LYS A 424 26.85 8.30 6.47
N MET A 425 25.60 8.56 6.82
CA MET A 425 25.12 9.89 7.18
C MET A 425 25.08 10.10 8.69
N PHE A 426 24.68 9.08 9.46
CA PHE A 426 24.67 9.08 10.93
C PHE A 426 24.51 7.67 11.50
N SER A 427 24.95 7.47 12.76
CA SER A 427 24.84 6.18 13.44
C SER A 427 23.54 6.05 14.22
N PHE A 428 22.89 4.89 14.15
CA PHE A 428 21.73 4.51 14.96
C PHE A 428 21.82 3.03 15.36
N SER A 429 20.99 2.59 16.33
CA SER A 429 21.10 1.27 16.94
C SER A 429 19.78 0.51 16.90
N TYR A 430 19.86 -0.79 16.60
CA TYR A 430 18.72 -1.71 16.67
C TYR A 430 18.57 -2.42 18.02
N LYS A 431 19.35 -2.07 19.04
CA LYS A 431 19.36 -2.77 20.35
C LYS A 431 17.97 -2.85 20.98
N ARG A 432 17.14 -1.81 20.80
CA ARG A 432 15.78 -1.77 21.33
C ARG A 432 14.77 -2.61 20.53
N ILE A 433 15.05 -2.86 19.25
CA ILE A 433 14.20 -3.62 18.34
C ILE A 433 14.41 -5.12 18.52
N LEU A 434 15.66 -5.55 18.74
CA LEU A 434 16.04 -6.95 18.77
C LEU A 434 15.23 -7.82 19.75
N PRO A 435 14.99 -7.42 21.02
CA PRO A 435 14.16 -8.20 21.93
C PRO A 435 12.73 -8.44 21.41
N TRP A 436 12.15 -7.44 20.76
CA TRP A 436 10.80 -7.56 20.19
C TRP A 436 10.76 -8.49 18.97
N VAL A 437 11.80 -8.48 18.14
CA VAL A 437 11.96 -9.45 17.05
C VAL A 437 12.01 -10.87 17.62
N VAL A 438 12.80 -11.12 18.66
CA VAL A 438 12.93 -12.44 19.29
C VAL A 438 11.59 -12.92 19.88
N VAL A 439 10.82 -12.01 20.48
CA VAL A 439 9.54 -12.35 21.10
C VAL A 439 8.41 -12.58 20.08
N LEU A 440 8.35 -11.76 19.03
CA LEU A 440 7.19 -11.74 18.14
C LEU A 440 7.38 -12.56 16.85
N SER A 441 8.62 -12.89 16.45
CA SER A 441 8.86 -13.74 15.27
C SER A 441 8.35 -15.17 15.43
N PRO A 442 8.56 -15.87 16.58
CA PRO A 442 8.11 -17.25 16.70
C PRO A 442 6.60 -17.42 16.57
N PRO A 443 5.71 -16.60 17.19
CA PRO A 443 4.28 -16.69 16.96
C PRO A 443 3.84 -16.50 15.51
N VAL A 444 4.56 -15.67 14.72
CA VAL A 444 4.30 -15.52 13.27
C VAL A 444 4.55 -16.81 12.54
N LEU A 445 5.53 -17.62 12.98
CA LEU A 445 5.90 -18.90 12.40
C LEU A 445 5.03 -20.07 12.89
N PHE A 446 4.05 -19.83 13.76
CA PHE A 446 3.18 -20.84 14.32
C PHE A 446 2.54 -21.79 13.27
N PRO A 447 2.09 -21.32 12.09
CA PRO A 447 1.54 -22.22 11.06
C PRO A 447 2.55 -23.17 10.43
N LEU A 448 3.86 -22.89 10.50
CA LEU A 448 4.92 -23.73 9.91
C LEU A 448 5.19 -25.00 10.71
N VAL A 449 4.98 -24.95 12.04
CA VAL A 449 5.41 -26.01 12.94
C VAL A 449 4.23 -26.95 13.21
N PRO A 450 4.40 -28.30 13.13
CA PRO A 450 3.33 -29.25 13.45
C PRO A 450 2.86 -29.14 14.91
N MET A 451 1.58 -29.41 15.16
CA MET A 451 1.06 -29.58 16.52
C MET A 451 1.63 -30.86 17.14
N PRO A 452 1.94 -30.88 18.46
CA PRO A 452 1.78 -29.83 19.47
C PRO A 452 2.98 -28.87 19.59
N TRP A 453 4.07 -29.11 18.84
CA TRP A 453 5.31 -28.34 18.94
C TRP A 453 5.14 -26.85 18.64
N ALA A 454 4.11 -26.48 17.86
CA ALA A 454 3.80 -25.08 17.57
C ALA A 454 3.57 -24.24 18.84
N PHE A 455 3.07 -24.83 19.93
CA PHE A 455 2.86 -24.11 21.18
C PHE A 455 4.16 -23.63 21.83
N LEU A 456 5.30 -24.32 21.58
CA LEU A 456 6.61 -23.87 22.05
C LEU A 456 7.00 -22.51 21.48
N LEU A 457 6.49 -22.16 20.29
CA LEU A 457 6.72 -20.84 19.67
C LEU A 457 6.05 -19.69 20.42
N LEU A 458 5.14 -19.98 21.36
CA LEU A 458 4.51 -18.97 22.23
C LEU A 458 5.35 -18.69 23.50
N ALA A 459 6.29 -19.57 23.83
CA ALA A 459 7.10 -19.43 25.06
C ALA A 459 7.88 -18.08 25.12
N PRO A 460 8.45 -17.55 24.02
CA PRO A 460 9.15 -16.27 24.05
C PRO A 460 8.27 -15.09 24.46
N ILE A 461 6.94 -15.19 24.33
CA ILE A 461 6.00 -14.14 24.80
C ILE A 461 6.17 -13.90 26.31
N ALA A 462 6.54 -14.93 27.06
CA ALA A 462 6.81 -14.80 28.50
C ALA A 462 7.92 -13.77 28.81
N LEU A 463 8.85 -13.54 27.87
CA LEU A 463 9.91 -12.52 28.02
C LEU A 463 9.35 -11.10 28.17
N VAL A 464 8.13 -10.84 27.68
CA VAL A 464 7.44 -9.54 27.88
C VAL A 464 7.22 -9.27 29.37
N LEU A 465 7.18 -10.30 30.20
CA LEU A 465 7.04 -10.19 31.65
C LEU A 465 8.30 -9.67 32.35
N LEU A 466 9.45 -9.69 31.69
CA LEU A 466 10.69 -9.16 32.23
C LEU A 466 10.60 -7.65 32.47
N PRO A 467 11.23 -7.14 33.56
CA PRO A 467 11.12 -5.73 33.93
C PRO A 467 11.41 -4.71 32.80
N PRO A 468 12.47 -4.87 31.99
CA PRO A 468 12.79 -3.92 30.94
C PRO A 468 11.72 -3.88 29.83
N MET A 469 11.17 -5.03 29.44
CA MET A 469 10.11 -5.09 28.42
C MET A 469 8.77 -4.56 28.94
N ARG A 470 8.43 -4.86 30.22
CA ARG A 470 7.24 -4.27 30.86
C ARG A 470 7.32 -2.75 30.95
N ALA A 471 8.49 -2.20 31.26
CA ALA A 471 8.70 -0.74 31.28
C ALA A 471 8.47 -0.13 29.89
N GLU A 472 8.97 -0.78 28.85
CA GLU A 472 8.79 -0.35 27.46
C GLU A 472 7.32 -0.43 27.02
N VAL A 473 6.61 -1.52 27.35
CA VAL A 473 5.15 -1.63 27.10
C VAL A 473 4.38 -0.49 27.78
N ARG A 474 4.65 -0.23 29.06
CA ARG A 474 4.00 0.87 29.79
C ARG A 474 4.27 2.23 29.15
N ARG A 475 5.50 2.46 28.69
CA ARG A 475 5.89 3.68 27.98
C ARG A 475 5.10 3.84 26.67
N ILE A 476 5.03 2.79 25.85
CA ILE A 476 4.32 2.80 24.56
C ILE A 476 2.80 3.01 24.77
N VAL A 477 2.20 2.29 25.74
CA VAL A 477 0.79 2.48 26.10
C VAL A 477 0.53 3.90 26.58
N GLY A 478 1.45 4.47 27.38
CA GLY A 478 1.38 5.86 27.82
C GLY A 478 1.39 6.85 26.65
N LEU A 479 2.27 6.64 25.66
CA LEU A 479 2.34 7.46 24.44
C LEU A 479 1.04 7.38 23.61
N ILE A 480 0.49 6.18 23.43
CA ILE A 480 -0.76 6.00 22.69
C ILE A 480 -1.91 6.69 23.43
N ARG A 481 -1.98 6.52 24.76
CA ARG A 481 -3.03 7.14 25.58
C ARG A 481 -2.94 8.67 25.58
N SER A 482 -1.75 9.24 25.68
CA SER A 482 -1.55 10.69 25.63
C SER A 482 -1.91 11.27 24.25
N SER A 483 -1.58 10.57 23.16
CA SER A 483 -1.94 10.98 21.80
C SER A 483 -3.45 10.92 21.52
N MET A 484 -4.17 10.00 22.15
CA MET A 484 -5.63 9.89 22.06
C MET A 484 -6.36 10.95 22.89
N LEU A 485 -5.80 11.33 24.04
CA LEU A 485 -6.43 12.27 24.98
C LEU A 485 -6.11 13.74 24.67
N SER A 486 -5.10 14.04 23.86
CA SER A 486 -4.68 15.39 23.49
C SER A 486 -4.59 15.59 21.98
N PRO A 487 -5.72 15.62 21.25
CA PRO A 487 -5.68 15.79 19.78
C PRO A 487 -5.19 17.19 19.35
N THR A 488 -5.01 18.15 20.25
CA THR A 488 -4.73 19.57 19.95
C THR A 488 -3.32 20.05 20.33
N LYS A 489 -2.53 19.26 21.07
CA LYS A 489 -1.12 19.59 21.29
C LYS A 489 -0.31 18.56 20.51
N GLY A 490 0.14 18.94 19.32
CA GLY A 490 1.22 18.25 18.64
C GLY A 490 2.42 18.22 19.58
N ALA A 491 2.45 17.24 20.47
CA ALA A 491 3.54 17.04 21.41
C ALA A 491 4.76 16.68 20.58
N LEU A 492 5.57 17.68 20.28
CA LEU A 492 6.97 17.54 20.04
C LEU A 492 7.49 16.68 21.22
N LEU A 493 7.96 15.49 20.90
CA LEU A 493 8.68 14.64 21.84
C LEU A 493 9.89 15.42 22.34
N GLU A 494 9.75 16.11 23.45
CA GLU A 494 10.90 16.65 24.17
C GLU A 494 11.60 15.48 24.85
N PRO A 495 12.91 15.35 24.70
CA PRO A 495 13.67 14.40 25.48
C PRO A 495 13.56 14.80 26.97
N THR A 496 12.99 13.94 27.78
CA THR A 496 13.10 14.05 29.23
C THR A 496 14.59 13.94 29.62
N PRO A 497 15.06 14.79 30.53
CA PRO A 497 16.46 14.86 30.95
C PRO A 497 17.01 13.57 31.53
#